data_40d0c7eec8de8b87148d9de0e00ac8e3
#
_entry.id   40d0c7eec8de8b87148d9de0e00ac8e3
#
_cell.length_a   1.000
_cell.length_b   1.000
_cell.length_c   1.000
_cell.angle_alpha   90.00
_cell.angle_beta   90.00
_cell.angle_gamma   90.00
#
_symmetry.space_group_name_H-M   'P 1'
#
loop_
_entity.id
_entity.type
_entity.pdbx_description
1 polymer ?
#
loop_
_entity_poly.entity_id
_entity_poly.type
_entity_poly.pdbx_seq_one_letter_code
_entity_poly.pdbx_strand_id
1 'polypeptide(L)'
;MYATPFLLRIAKTLFVFAIGVMTLIIVIGNTTDYYSNYYFVAHVMKMDTIFPNSALHYRSINNTVLFHAGYIVIILLEAAMAFFCLKGSWCMFQNVKKDALTFHASKKQAVAGLIIGIMIWFFGFEVIGGEWFAMWQSTSWNGLGSAERIVSFLVLVLILLHLKEEQ
;
A
#
# COMPACT_ATOMS: atom_id res chain seq x y z
N MET A 1 -24.84 -24.98 11.39
CA MET A 1 -24.68 -23.59 11.85
C MET A 1 -23.22 -23.11 11.89
N TYR A 2 -22.29 -23.83 11.26
CA TYR A 2 -20.85 -23.49 11.24
C TYR A 2 -20.35 -22.92 9.92
N ALA A 3 -21.22 -22.67 8.95
CA ALA A 3 -20.81 -22.22 7.61
C ALA A 3 -20.33 -20.77 7.57
N THR A 4 -20.96 -19.87 8.33
CA THR A 4 -20.68 -18.44 8.31
C THR A 4 -19.29 -18.10 8.84
N PRO A 5 -18.82 -18.58 10.01
CA PRO A 5 -17.46 -18.32 10.48
C PRO A 5 -16.39 -18.85 9.52
N PHE A 6 -16.58 -20.03 8.95
CA PHE A 6 -15.67 -20.60 7.97
C PHE A 6 -15.59 -19.75 6.70
N LEU A 7 -16.74 -19.34 6.15
CA LEU A 7 -16.78 -18.46 4.97
C LEU A 7 -16.11 -17.11 5.24
N LEU A 8 -16.28 -16.55 6.46
CA LEU A 8 -15.62 -15.31 6.84
C LEU A 8 -14.09 -15.47 6.89
N ARG A 9 -13.57 -16.59 7.39
CA ARG A 9 -12.13 -16.89 7.37
C ARG A 9 -11.58 -17.02 5.95
N ILE A 10 -12.32 -17.69 5.07
CA ILE A 10 -11.98 -17.79 3.65
C ILE A 10 -11.96 -16.39 3.02
N ALA A 11 -12.99 -15.57 3.23
CA ALA A 11 -13.06 -14.20 2.70
C ALA A 11 -11.86 -13.35 3.17
N LYS A 12 -11.52 -13.37 4.46
CA LYS A 12 -10.35 -12.70 5.01
C LYS A 12 -9.07 -13.12 4.30
N THR A 13 -8.89 -14.42 4.12
CA THR A 13 -7.71 -15.00 3.44
C THR A 13 -7.63 -14.56 1.99
N LEU A 14 -8.75 -14.60 1.26
CA LEU A 14 -8.81 -14.21 -0.15
C LEU A 14 -8.56 -12.71 -0.35
N PHE A 15 -9.08 -11.82 0.52
CA PHE A 15 -8.80 -10.40 0.42
C PHE A 15 -7.32 -10.10 0.61
N VAL A 16 -6.67 -10.72 1.60
CA VAL A 16 -5.22 -10.56 1.81
C VAL A 16 -4.42 -11.10 0.63
N PHE A 17 -4.81 -12.26 0.09
CA PHE A 17 -4.19 -12.83 -1.11
C PHE A 17 -4.31 -11.89 -2.31
N ALA A 18 -5.51 -11.36 -2.58
CA ALA A 18 -5.76 -10.43 -3.68
C ALA A 18 -4.91 -9.15 -3.55
N ILE A 19 -4.78 -8.60 -2.33
CA ILE A 19 -3.89 -7.46 -2.06
C ILE A 19 -2.44 -7.82 -2.35
N GLY A 20 -1.98 -9.00 -1.90
CA GLY A 20 -0.62 -9.46 -2.16
C GLY A 20 -0.32 -9.61 -3.65
N VAL A 21 -1.25 -10.18 -4.43
CA VAL A 21 -1.14 -10.31 -5.89
C VAL A 21 -1.17 -8.94 -6.56
N MET A 22 -2.09 -8.06 -6.18
CA MET A 22 -2.17 -6.69 -6.70
C MET A 22 -0.82 -5.97 -6.51
N THR A 23 -0.28 -6.01 -5.31
CA THR A 23 1.00 -5.34 -4.99
C THR A 23 2.17 -5.97 -5.74
N LEU A 24 2.19 -7.30 -5.90
CA LEU A 24 3.22 -7.98 -6.70
C LEU A 24 3.18 -7.52 -8.16
N ILE A 25 1.99 -7.37 -8.75
CA ILE A 25 1.82 -6.85 -10.12
C ILE A 25 2.34 -5.40 -10.20
N ILE A 26 2.08 -4.57 -9.19
CA ILE A 26 2.61 -3.21 -9.11
C ILE A 26 4.14 -3.22 -9.10
N VAL A 27 4.77 -4.07 -8.28
CA VAL A 27 6.25 -4.21 -8.22
C VAL A 27 6.81 -4.63 -9.57
N ILE A 28 6.18 -5.61 -10.23
CA ILE A 28 6.60 -6.05 -11.57
C ILE A 28 6.48 -4.88 -12.57
N GLY A 29 5.37 -4.15 -12.58
CA GLY A 29 5.19 -2.97 -13.42
C GLY A 29 6.26 -1.90 -13.15
N ASN A 30 6.49 -1.56 -11.87
CA ASN A 30 7.46 -0.56 -11.46
C ASN A 30 8.92 -0.94 -11.78
N THR A 31 9.21 -2.22 -11.90
CA THR A 31 10.55 -2.71 -12.27
C THR A 31 10.73 -2.87 -13.77
N THR A 32 9.70 -3.27 -14.49
CA THR A 32 9.76 -3.49 -15.95
C THR A 32 9.57 -2.21 -16.75
N ASP A 33 8.74 -1.29 -16.27
CA ASP A 33 8.54 0.06 -16.83
C ASP A 33 8.92 1.12 -15.78
N TYR A 34 10.20 1.07 -15.38
CA TYR A 34 10.74 1.88 -14.29
C TYR A 34 10.52 3.38 -14.48
N TYR A 35 10.75 3.88 -15.69
CA TYR A 35 10.75 5.31 -15.93
C TYR A 35 9.35 5.96 -15.91
N SER A 36 8.28 5.21 -16.18
CA SER A 36 6.91 5.75 -16.11
C SER A 36 6.58 6.32 -14.73
N ASN A 37 6.85 5.57 -13.66
CA ASN A 37 6.61 6.03 -12.29
C ASN A 37 7.79 6.79 -11.68
N TYR A 38 9.02 6.59 -12.18
CA TYR A 38 10.16 7.44 -11.82
C TYR A 38 9.88 8.91 -12.14
N TYR A 39 9.35 9.21 -13.33
CA TYR A 39 9.02 10.59 -13.69
C TYR A 39 7.92 11.16 -12.80
N PHE A 40 6.96 10.36 -12.37
CA PHE A 40 5.97 10.79 -11.40
C PHE A 40 6.63 11.26 -10.10
N VAL A 41 7.50 10.44 -9.50
CA VAL A 41 8.23 10.79 -8.27
C VAL A 41 9.11 12.05 -8.49
N ALA A 42 9.80 12.12 -9.61
CA ALA A 42 10.66 13.25 -9.94
C ALA A 42 9.87 14.57 -10.05
N HIS A 43 8.72 14.58 -10.73
CA HIS A 43 7.87 15.77 -10.87
C HIS A 43 7.27 16.20 -9.53
N VAL A 44 6.80 15.25 -8.72
CA VAL A 44 6.30 15.54 -7.37
C VAL A 44 7.39 16.17 -6.51
N MET A 45 8.59 15.60 -6.47
CA MET A 45 9.70 16.13 -5.65
C MET A 45 10.22 17.48 -6.18
N LYS A 46 10.22 17.71 -7.49
CA LYS A 46 10.57 19.01 -8.10
C LYS A 46 9.53 20.08 -7.85
N MET A 47 8.28 19.70 -7.58
CA MET A 47 7.14 20.62 -7.44
C MET A 47 6.97 21.52 -8.69
N ASP A 48 7.31 21.01 -9.88
CA ASP A 48 7.36 21.80 -11.13
C ASP A 48 5.99 21.99 -11.80
N THR A 49 4.95 21.38 -11.28
CA THR A 49 3.57 21.47 -11.77
C THR A 49 2.57 21.94 -10.73
N ILE A 50 3.05 22.42 -9.55
CA ILE A 50 2.20 23.08 -8.56
C ILE A 50 1.86 24.52 -9.01
N PHE A 51 0.99 25.20 -8.27
CA PHE A 51 0.61 26.58 -8.62
C PHE A 51 1.84 27.48 -8.74
N PRO A 52 1.98 28.27 -9.84
CA PRO A 52 3.17 29.07 -10.10
C PRO A 52 3.52 30.07 -8.97
N ASN A 53 2.50 30.58 -8.28
CA ASN A 53 2.66 31.55 -7.19
C ASN A 53 2.66 30.89 -5.80
N SER A 54 2.83 29.57 -5.72
CA SER A 54 2.86 28.87 -4.43
C SER A 54 4.08 29.27 -3.61
N ALA A 55 3.88 29.69 -2.38
CA ALA A 55 4.95 29.98 -1.44
C ALA A 55 5.71 28.72 -0.99
N LEU A 56 5.25 27.53 -1.39
CA LEU A 56 5.81 26.25 -0.95
C LEU A 56 6.99 25.76 -1.80
N HIS A 57 7.33 26.44 -2.91
CA HIS A 57 8.43 26.05 -3.81
C HIS A 57 9.80 25.87 -3.11
N TYR A 58 9.99 26.44 -1.92
CA TYR A 58 11.22 26.25 -1.14
C TYR A 58 11.43 24.80 -0.68
N ARG A 59 10.38 23.95 -0.72
CA ARG A 59 10.45 22.52 -0.37
C ARG A 59 10.93 21.65 -1.53
N SER A 60 11.00 22.21 -2.73
CA SER A 60 11.35 21.46 -3.93
C SER A 60 12.76 20.86 -3.81
N ILE A 61 12.88 19.64 -4.29
CA ILE A 61 14.14 18.93 -4.40
C ILE A 61 14.41 18.77 -5.90
N ASN A 62 15.56 19.21 -6.37
CA ASN A 62 16.01 19.01 -7.74
C ASN A 62 17.32 18.22 -7.76
N ASN A 63 17.23 16.93 -7.43
CA ASN A 63 18.38 16.03 -7.36
C ASN A 63 18.00 14.65 -7.87
N THR A 64 18.59 14.25 -9.00
CA THR A 64 18.30 12.98 -9.66
C THR A 64 18.60 11.76 -8.78
N VAL A 65 19.64 11.82 -7.95
CA VAL A 65 19.99 10.72 -7.03
C VAL A 65 18.89 10.52 -6.00
N LEU A 66 18.32 11.62 -5.46
CA LEU A 66 17.24 11.54 -4.50
C LEU A 66 15.91 11.06 -5.15
N PHE A 67 15.67 11.38 -6.42
CA PHE A 67 14.51 10.83 -7.14
C PHE A 67 14.60 9.33 -7.29
N HIS A 68 15.76 8.80 -7.71
CA HIS A 68 15.98 7.36 -7.78
C HIS A 68 15.90 6.70 -6.41
N ALA A 69 16.53 7.28 -5.39
CA ALA A 69 16.50 6.75 -4.03
C ALA A 69 15.06 6.67 -3.49
N GLY A 70 14.28 7.75 -3.62
CA GLY A 70 12.88 7.78 -3.21
C GLY A 70 12.04 6.72 -3.93
N TYR A 71 12.20 6.61 -5.24
CA TYR A 71 11.46 5.62 -6.02
C TYR A 71 11.86 4.18 -5.70
N ILE A 72 13.16 3.90 -5.53
CA ILE A 72 13.63 2.56 -5.12
C ILE A 72 13.10 2.19 -3.74
N VAL A 73 13.04 3.12 -2.78
CA VAL A 73 12.45 2.87 -1.46
C VAL A 73 10.98 2.49 -1.59
N ILE A 74 10.20 3.16 -2.45
CA ILE A 74 8.80 2.80 -2.71
C ILE A 74 8.71 1.36 -3.24
N ILE A 75 9.48 1.00 -4.26
CA ILE A 75 9.49 -0.36 -4.84
C ILE A 75 9.85 -1.42 -3.78
N LEU A 76 10.84 -1.15 -2.94
CA LEU A 76 11.25 -2.08 -1.87
C LEU A 76 10.16 -2.27 -0.81
N LEU A 77 9.47 -1.21 -0.43
CA LEU A 77 8.34 -1.29 0.50
C LEU A 77 7.16 -2.03 -0.12
N GLU A 78 6.85 -1.79 -1.40
CA GLU A 78 5.83 -2.53 -2.14
C GLU A 78 6.17 -4.02 -2.23
N ALA A 79 7.44 -4.37 -2.51
CA ALA A 79 7.90 -5.75 -2.52
C ALA A 79 7.77 -6.42 -1.14
N ALA A 80 8.11 -5.71 -0.08
CA ALA A 80 7.92 -6.18 1.29
C ALA A 80 6.43 -6.39 1.60
N MET A 81 5.57 -5.45 1.23
CA MET A 81 4.12 -5.57 1.39
C MET A 81 3.58 -6.81 0.66
N ALA A 82 3.94 -6.99 -0.61
CA ALA A 82 3.54 -8.15 -1.41
C ALA A 82 3.96 -9.46 -0.74
N PHE A 83 5.23 -9.55 -0.31
CA PHE A 83 5.75 -10.71 0.41
C PHE A 83 4.96 -11.01 1.68
N PHE A 84 4.74 -10.01 2.53
CA PHE A 84 4.04 -10.21 3.81
C PHE A 84 2.56 -10.55 3.61
N CYS A 85 1.88 -9.94 2.64
CA CYS A 85 0.49 -10.28 2.33
C CYS A 85 0.37 -11.70 1.76
N LEU A 86 1.20 -12.10 0.80
CA LEU A 86 1.17 -13.45 0.22
C LEU A 86 1.54 -14.52 1.25
N LYS A 87 2.59 -14.30 2.06
CA LYS A 87 2.95 -15.18 3.15
C LYS A 87 1.85 -15.26 4.21
N GLY A 88 1.25 -14.11 4.55
CA GLY A 88 0.16 -14.02 5.52
C GLY A 88 -1.07 -14.78 5.05
N SER A 89 -1.49 -14.58 3.79
CA SER A 89 -2.63 -15.32 3.22
C SER A 89 -2.38 -16.82 3.19
N TRP A 90 -1.17 -17.26 2.88
CA TRP A 90 -0.79 -18.67 2.93
C TRP A 90 -0.88 -19.25 4.35
N CYS A 91 -0.34 -18.54 5.34
CA CYS A 91 -0.46 -18.94 6.76
C CYS A 91 -1.92 -19.04 7.20
N MET A 92 -2.75 -18.07 6.82
CA MET A 92 -4.19 -18.07 7.12
C MET A 92 -4.89 -19.24 6.43
N PHE A 93 -4.59 -19.52 5.17
CA PHE A 93 -5.16 -20.64 4.43
C PHE A 93 -4.87 -22.00 5.10
N GLN A 94 -3.63 -22.23 5.52
CA GLN A 94 -3.24 -23.45 6.22
C GLN A 94 -3.99 -23.65 7.55
N ASN A 95 -4.41 -22.56 8.19
CA ASN A 95 -5.05 -22.57 9.50
C ASN A 95 -6.56 -22.31 9.45
N VAL A 96 -7.17 -22.19 8.27
CA VAL A 96 -8.57 -21.81 8.11
C VAL A 96 -9.57 -22.75 8.82
N LYS A 97 -9.20 -24.04 8.97
CA LYS A 97 -10.01 -25.09 9.62
C LYS A 97 -9.62 -25.33 11.09
N LYS A 98 -8.61 -24.64 11.62
CA LYS A 98 -8.15 -24.75 13.01
C LYS A 98 -9.06 -23.96 13.95
N ASP A 99 -8.81 -24.06 15.25
CA ASP A 99 -9.50 -23.27 16.26
C ASP A 99 -9.32 -21.77 16.04
N ALA A 100 -10.17 -20.95 16.67
CA ALA A 100 -10.19 -19.50 16.47
C ALA A 100 -8.87 -18.83 16.89
N LEU A 101 -8.22 -19.29 17.95
CA LEU A 101 -6.96 -18.70 18.44
C LEU A 101 -5.83 -18.96 17.44
N THR A 102 -5.72 -20.20 16.95
CA THR A 102 -4.71 -20.58 15.95
C THR A 102 -4.90 -19.80 14.64
N PHE A 103 -6.16 -19.69 14.15
CA PHE A 103 -6.43 -18.88 12.97
C PHE A 103 -6.11 -17.40 13.21
N HIS A 104 -6.48 -16.84 14.36
CA HIS A 104 -6.17 -15.45 14.70
C HIS A 104 -4.64 -15.18 14.71
N ALA A 105 -3.87 -16.08 15.33
CA ALA A 105 -2.42 -15.98 15.35
C ALA A 105 -1.77 -16.02 13.95
N SER A 106 -2.39 -16.74 13.01
CA SER A 106 -1.90 -16.85 11.62
C SER A 106 -1.97 -15.56 10.81
N LYS A 107 -2.74 -14.54 11.26
CA LYS A 107 -2.90 -13.24 10.59
C LYS A 107 -1.71 -12.29 10.71
N LYS A 108 -0.73 -12.58 11.60
CA LYS A 108 0.37 -11.67 11.94
C LYS A 108 1.09 -11.09 10.72
N GLN A 109 1.43 -11.94 9.75
CA GLN A 109 2.13 -11.49 8.53
C GLN A 109 1.22 -10.62 7.63
N ALA A 110 -0.05 -11.00 7.50
CA ALA A 110 -1.03 -10.23 6.75
C ALA A 110 -1.19 -8.82 7.31
N VAL A 111 -1.31 -8.69 8.63
CA VAL A 111 -1.40 -7.39 9.32
C VAL A 111 -0.14 -6.55 9.06
N ALA A 112 1.06 -7.15 9.15
CA ALA A 112 2.31 -6.45 8.85
C ALA A 112 2.34 -5.93 7.41
N GLY A 113 1.93 -6.74 6.42
CA GLY A 113 1.83 -6.32 5.03
C GLY A 113 0.86 -5.16 4.82
N LEU A 114 -0.32 -5.22 5.43
CA LEU A 114 -1.32 -4.13 5.34
C LEU A 114 -0.81 -2.82 5.96
N ILE A 115 -0.10 -2.89 7.10
CA ILE A 115 0.50 -1.71 7.74
C ILE A 115 1.55 -1.09 6.82
N ILE A 116 2.43 -1.91 6.20
CA ILE A 116 3.41 -1.41 5.21
C ILE A 116 2.68 -0.69 4.07
N GLY A 117 1.61 -1.27 3.53
CA GLY A 117 0.82 -0.65 2.48
C GLY A 117 0.21 0.69 2.90
N ILE A 118 -0.37 0.77 4.09
CA ILE A 118 -0.89 2.03 4.63
C ILE A 118 0.24 3.07 4.75
N MET A 119 1.43 2.67 5.21
CA MET A 119 2.58 3.58 5.28
C MET A 119 3.04 4.07 3.91
N ILE A 120 2.98 3.25 2.87
CA ILE A 120 3.31 3.69 1.50
C ILE A 120 2.31 4.73 1.01
N TRP A 121 1.02 4.39 0.97
CA TRP A 121 0.02 5.22 0.30
C TRP A 121 -0.51 6.35 1.18
N PHE A 122 -0.68 6.16 2.49
CA PHE A 122 -1.07 7.26 3.36
C PHE A 122 0.13 8.15 3.69
N PHE A 123 1.16 7.63 4.34
CA PHE A 123 2.27 8.47 4.78
C PHE A 123 3.14 8.94 3.60
N GLY A 124 3.48 8.05 2.66
CA GLY A 124 4.30 8.39 1.50
C GLY A 124 3.57 9.30 0.50
N PHE A 125 2.38 8.90 0.03
CA PHE A 125 1.67 9.65 -1.00
C PHE A 125 0.84 10.82 -0.43
N GLU A 126 0.01 10.62 0.59
CA GLU A 126 -0.87 11.69 1.07
C GLU A 126 -0.10 12.69 1.94
N VAL A 127 0.69 12.23 2.93
CA VAL A 127 1.38 13.14 3.84
C VAL A 127 2.62 13.76 3.17
N ILE A 128 3.52 12.94 2.61
CA ILE A 128 4.76 13.48 2.01
C ILE A 128 4.47 14.05 0.62
N GLY A 129 3.91 13.28 -0.28
CA GLY A 129 3.63 13.73 -1.65
C GLY A 129 2.58 14.83 -1.67
N GLY A 130 1.44 14.59 -1.00
CA GLY A 130 0.30 15.49 -0.97
C GLY A 130 0.59 16.78 -0.24
N GLU A 131 0.95 16.69 1.05
CA GLU A 131 1.06 17.88 1.90
C GLU A 131 2.46 18.51 1.87
N TRP A 132 3.54 17.71 1.96
CA TRP A 132 4.88 18.29 1.95
C TRP A 132 5.26 18.85 0.58
N PHE A 133 5.07 18.07 -0.49
CA PHE A 133 5.36 18.49 -1.86
C PHE A 133 4.18 19.16 -2.58
N ALA A 134 3.07 19.39 -1.88
CA ALA A 134 1.87 20.05 -2.41
C ALA A 134 1.33 19.43 -3.72
N MET A 135 1.43 18.10 -3.86
CA MET A 135 0.99 17.37 -5.04
C MET A 135 -0.48 17.62 -5.38
N TRP A 136 -1.32 17.98 -4.38
CA TRP A 136 -2.72 18.35 -4.59
C TRP A 136 -2.92 19.57 -5.49
N GLN A 137 -1.90 20.44 -5.64
CA GLN A 137 -1.93 21.60 -6.54
C GLN A 137 -1.68 21.22 -8.00
N SER A 138 -1.11 20.05 -8.26
CA SER A 138 -0.81 19.59 -9.60
C SER A 138 -2.04 18.98 -10.28
N THR A 139 -2.26 19.34 -11.54
CA THR A 139 -3.27 18.71 -12.40
C THR A 139 -2.74 17.52 -13.19
N SER A 140 -1.42 17.43 -13.38
CA SER A 140 -0.76 16.40 -14.19
C SER A 140 -0.15 15.27 -13.37
N TRP A 141 0.49 15.60 -12.26
CA TRP A 141 1.23 14.67 -11.41
C TRP A 141 0.59 14.59 -10.02
N ASN A 142 -0.68 14.17 -9.98
CA ASN A 142 -1.46 14.06 -8.76
C ASN A 142 -1.97 12.61 -8.59
N GLY A 143 -1.38 11.91 -7.62
CA GLY A 143 -1.72 10.53 -7.29
C GLY A 143 -2.67 10.37 -6.09
N LEU A 144 -3.16 11.47 -5.49
CA LEU A 144 -3.94 11.43 -4.24
C LEU A 144 -5.20 10.57 -4.36
N GLY A 145 -5.99 10.74 -5.41
CA GLY A 145 -7.21 9.95 -5.57
C GLY A 145 -6.96 8.43 -5.72
N SER A 146 -5.82 8.04 -6.27
CA SER A 146 -5.41 6.62 -6.30
C SER A 146 -4.92 6.13 -4.95
N ALA A 147 -4.15 6.95 -4.23
CA ALA A 147 -3.65 6.64 -2.90
C ALA A 147 -4.80 6.49 -1.90
N GLU A 148 -5.72 7.45 -1.84
CA GLU A 148 -6.91 7.42 -0.98
C GLU A 148 -7.75 6.14 -1.19
N ARG A 149 -8.00 5.77 -2.44
CA ARG A 149 -8.73 4.54 -2.78
C ARG A 149 -8.03 3.30 -2.24
N ILE A 150 -6.69 3.22 -2.42
CA ILE A 150 -5.92 2.06 -1.94
C ILE A 150 -5.90 2.03 -0.41
N VAL A 151 -5.60 3.14 0.25
CA VAL A 151 -5.59 3.26 1.72
C VAL A 151 -6.93 2.85 2.31
N SER A 152 -8.03 3.38 1.77
CA SER A 152 -9.38 3.05 2.24
C SER A 152 -9.64 1.54 2.18
N PHE A 153 -9.26 0.89 1.07
CA PHE A 153 -9.42 -0.54 0.93
C PHE A 153 -8.54 -1.34 1.90
N LEU A 154 -7.27 -0.93 2.08
CA LEU A 154 -6.36 -1.58 3.03
C LEU A 154 -6.85 -1.48 4.47
N VAL A 155 -7.35 -0.30 4.88
CA VAL A 155 -7.91 -0.08 6.23
C VAL A 155 -9.16 -0.92 6.44
N LEU A 156 -10.07 -1.00 5.46
CA LEU A 156 -11.25 -1.85 5.54
C LEU A 156 -10.89 -3.33 5.72
N VAL A 157 -9.90 -3.82 4.98
CA VAL A 157 -9.44 -5.21 5.12
C VAL A 157 -8.73 -5.42 6.46
N LEU A 158 -7.95 -4.46 6.94
CA LEU A 158 -7.32 -4.51 8.27
C LEU A 158 -8.39 -4.60 9.38
N ILE A 159 -9.46 -3.80 9.30
CA ILE A 159 -10.59 -3.87 10.22
C ILE A 159 -11.27 -5.24 10.12
N LEU A 160 -11.54 -5.72 8.92
CA LEU A 160 -12.14 -7.02 8.69
C LEU A 160 -11.32 -8.16 9.33
N LEU A 161 -9.98 -8.10 9.27
CA LEU A 161 -9.11 -9.08 9.92
C LEU A 161 -9.27 -9.11 11.44
N HIS A 162 -9.60 -7.97 12.06
CA HIS A 162 -9.76 -7.85 13.52
C HIS A 162 -11.17 -8.21 14.01
N LEU A 163 -12.16 -8.32 13.12
CA LEU A 163 -13.48 -8.82 13.53
C LEU A 163 -13.35 -10.22 14.11
N LYS A 164 -14.00 -10.43 15.29
CA LYS A 164 -13.98 -11.73 15.98
C LYS A 164 -14.55 -12.81 15.07
N GLU A 165 -13.95 -13.97 15.14
CA GLU A 165 -14.48 -15.18 14.57
C GLU A 165 -15.21 -15.91 15.70
N GLU A 166 -16.50 -16.12 15.50
CA GLU A 166 -17.27 -16.98 16.38
C GLU A 166 -16.70 -18.40 16.32
N GLN A 167 -16.68 -19.07 17.48
CA GLN A 167 -16.17 -20.44 17.62
C GLN A 167 -17.02 -21.44 16.86
#